data_1576f4510a796e8e4a88790d4333d82f
#
_entry.id   1576f4510a796e8e4a88790d4333d82f
#
_cell.length_a   1.000
_cell.length_b   1.000
_cell.length_c   1.000
_cell.angle_alpha   90.00
_cell.angle_beta   90.00
_cell.angle_gamma   90.00
#
_symmetry.space_group_name_H-M   'P 1'
#
loop_
_entity.id
_entity.type
_entity.pdbx_description
1 polymer ?
#
loop_
_entity_poly.entity_id
_entity_poly.type
_entity_poly.pdbx_seq_one_letter_code
_entity_poly.pdbx_strand_id
1 'polypeptide(L)'
;DFVITSANLEQLNSTVNGVSYFKVNKEEAKTLDILEDLDFNIDKTLITLNGWLRIVPPDKCKKYNIYNGHPGLITKYPELKGKDPQQRAWDNIDNYNEVGSVVHRVVEEVDAGEIICEEKISTKYIGSLDATYDALRTTSFTAWYRFLKERLYN
;
A
#
# COMPACT_ATOMS: atom_id res chain seq x y z
N ASP A 1 -6.51 -12.75 12.60
CA ASP A 1 -5.69 -12.02 11.63
C ASP A 1 -4.69 -12.94 10.97
N PHE A 2 -4.31 -12.66 9.73
CA PHE A 2 -3.34 -13.45 8.99
C PHE A 2 -2.48 -12.57 8.06
N VAL A 3 -1.31 -13.08 7.70
CA VAL A 3 -0.39 -12.47 6.75
C VAL A 3 -0.12 -13.49 5.63
N ILE A 4 -0.25 -13.05 4.38
CA ILE A 4 0.17 -13.79 3.19
C ILE A 4 1.46 -13.17 2.68
N THR A 5 2.50 -13.98 2.50
CA THR A 5 3.81 -13.48 2.09
C THR A 5 4.52 -14.45 1.12
N SER A 6 5.30 -13.90 0.19
CA SER A 6 6.22 -14.69 -0.63
C SER A 6 7.64 -14.75 -0.07
N ALA A 7 7.92 -14.05 1.03
CA ALA A 7 9.21 -14.10 1.73
C ALA A 7 9.35 -15.41 2.52
N ASN A 8 10.60 -15.80 2.80
CA ASN A 8 10.85 -16.86 3.78
C ASN A 8 10.47 -16.36 5.16
N LEU A 9 9.69 -17.14 5.91
CA LEU A 9 9.22 -16.77 7.25
C LEU A 9 10.39 -16.53 8.22
N GLU A 10 11.49 -17.24 8.04
CA GLU A 10 12.74 -17.08 8.81
C GLU A 10 13.45 -15.73 8.54
N GLN A 11 13.13 -15.10 7.41
CA GLN A 11 13.72 -13.81 6.99
C GLN A 11 12.83 -12.61 7.38
N LEU A 12 11.67 -12.85 7.99
CA LEU A 12 10.85 -11.76 8.50
C LEU A 12 11.53 -11.11 9.70
N ASN A 13 11.67 -9.79 9.66
CA ASN A 13 12.31 -9.03 10.74
C ASN A 13 11.56 -9.15 12.08
N SER A 14 10.27 -9.42 12.02
CA SER A 14 9.43 -9.66 13.20
C SER A 14 8.18 -10.43 12.82
N THR A 15 7.66 -11.21 13.76
CA THR A 15 6.33 -11.82 13.68
C THR A 15 5.49 -11.34 14.85
N VAL A 16 4.18 -11.26 14.65
CA VAL A 16 3.23 -10.84 15.69
C VAL A 16 2.55 -12.08 16.26
N ASN A 17 2.56 -12.21 17.60
CA ASN A 17 1.87 -13.30 18.28
C ASN A 17 0.35 -13.26 17.99
N GLY A 18 -0.23 -14.42 17.73
CA GLY A 18 -1.67 -14.55 17.44
C GLY A 18 -2.04 -14.26 15.97
N VAL A 19 -1.05 -14.03 15.10
CA VAL A 19 -1.24 -13.86 13.66
C VAL A 19 -0.76 -15.10 12.93
N SER A 20 -1.60 -15.65 12.05
CA SER A 20 -1.23 -16.77 11.16
C SER A 20 -0.49 -16.26 9.94
N TYR A 21 0.57 -16.96 9.53
CA TYR A 21 1.40 -16.60 8.38
C TYR A 21 1.31 -17.68 7.31
N PHE A 22 0.95 -17.30 6.11
CA PHE A 22 0.84 -18.18 4.94
C PHE A 22 1.90 -17.80 3.91
N LYS A 23 2.80 -18.74 3.62
CA LYS A 23 3.78 -18.57 2.55
C LYS A 23 3.19 -19.01 1.23
N VAL A 24 3.31 -18.17 0.22
CA VAL A 24 2.93 -18.46 -1.16
C VAL A 24 4.15 -18.37 -2.08
N ASN A 25 4.16 -19.14 -3.14
CA ASN A 25 5.16 -18.99 -4.19
C ASN A 25 4.80 -17.81 -5.12
N LYS A 26 5.68 -17.55 -6.12
CA LYS A 26 5.49 -16.40 -7.02
C LYS A 26 4.24 -16.50 -7.91
N GLU A 27 3.85 -17.71 -8.30
CA GLU A 27 2.68 -17.94 -9.15
C GLU A 27 1.39 -17.82 -8.32
N GLU A 28 1.33 -18.44 -7.16
CA GLU A 28 0.21 -18.31 -6.21
C GLU A 28 -0.01 -16.85 -5.81
N ALA A 29 1.08 -16.08 -5.64
CA ALA A 29 0.99 -14.66 -5.36
C ALA A 29 0.41 -13.85 -6.53
N LYS A 30 0.50 -14.31 -7.78
CA LYS A 30 -0.10 -13.61 -8.93
C LYS A 30 -1.62 -13.77 -8.99
N THR A 31 -2.13 -14.95 -8.63
CA THR A 31 -3.56 -15.25 -8.73
C THR A 31 -4.33 -14.85 -7.48
N LEU A 32 -3.66 -14.82 -6.31
CA LEU A 32 -4.27 -14.63 -4.99
C LEU A 32 -5.38 -15.64 -4.68
N ASP A 33 -5.33 -16.86 -5.28
CA ASP A 33 -6.34 -17.90 -5.06
C ASP A 33 -6.35 -18.38 -3.61
N ILE A 34 -5.23 -18.24 -2.89
CA ILE A 34 -5.18 -18.51 -1.45
C ILE A 34 -6.28 -17.77 -0.65
N LEU A 35 -6.76 -16.63 -1.13
CA LEU A 35 -7.86 -15.92 -0.47
C LEU A 35 -9.19 -16.69 -0.53
N GLU A 36 -9.31 -17.65 -1.44
CA GLU A 36 -10.50 -18.49 -1.57
C GLU A 36 -10.44 -19.72 -0.66
N ASP A 37 -9.22 -20.14 -0.30
CA ASP A 37 -8.98 -21.26 0.59
C ASP A 37 -9.03 -20.89 2.08
N LEU A 38 -8.97 -19.58 2.40
CA LEU A 38 -9.00 -19.09 3.76
C LEU A 38 -10.44 -18.83 4.22
N ASP A 39 -10.77 -19.35 5.40
CA ASP A 39 -12.07 -19.13 6.04
C ASP A 39 -12.10 -17.78 6.76
N PHE A 40 -12.73 -16.77 6.15
CA PHE A 40 -12.95 -15.46 6.74
C PHE A 40 -14.23 -14.80 6.20
N ASN A 41 -14.78 -13.89 6.98
CA ASN A 41 -15.95 -13.11 6.57
C ASN A 41 -15.52 -11.96 5.65
N ILE A 42 -15.85 -12.05 4.36
CA ILE A 42 -15.45 -11.08 3.32
C ILE A 42 -15.91 -9.65 3.66
N ASP A 43 -17.14 -9.50 4.16
CA ASP A 43 -17.72 -8.18 4.45
C ASP A 43 -17.06 -7.50 5.66
N LYS A 44 -16.47 -8.29 6.56
CA LYS A 44 -15.82 -7.82 7.79
C LYS A 44 -14.30 -7.82 7.70
N THR A 45 -13.73 -8.28 6.57
CA THR A 45 -12.29 -8.40 6.41
C THR A 45 -11.76 -7.27 5.55
N LEU A 46 -10.70 -6.68 6.05
CA LEU A 46 -9.92 -5.65 5.37
C LEU A 46 -8.59 -6.27 4.93
N ILE A 47 -8.31 -6.23 3.64
CA ILE A 47 -7.05 -6.72 3.08
C ILE A 47 -6.17 -5.52 2.75
N THR A 48 -4.96 -5.49 3.29
CA THR A 48 -3.99 -4.42 3.04
C THR A 48 -2.79 -4.96 2.29
N LEU A 49 -2.36 -4.24 1.27
CA LEU A 49 -1.15 -4.56 0.50
C LEU A 49 0.04 -3.78 1.07
N ASN A 50 1.08 -4.50 1.46
CA ASN A 50 2.29 -3.92 2.02
C ASN A 50 3.51 -4.45 1.25
N GLY A 51 4.16 -3.58 0.46
CA GLY A 51 5.26 -3.98 -0.42
C GLY A 51 4.83 -4.94 -1.55
N TRP A 52 3.57 -4.94 -1.90
CA TRP A 52 3.03 -5.75 -2.97
C TRP A 52 3.26 -5.06 -4.32
N LEU A 53 4.15 -5.62 -5.14
CA LEU A 53 4.57 -5.03 -6.42
C LEU A 53 3.93 -5.71 -7.64
N ARG A 54 2.80 -6.41 -7.43
CA ARG A 54 2.07 -7.13 -8.48
C ARG A 54 0.69 -6.52 -8.68
N ILE A 55 0.15 -6.67 -9.88
CA ILE A 55 -1.24 -6.33 -10.18
C ILE A 55 -2.14 -7.36 -9.51
N VAL A 56 -3.17 -6.88 -8.82
CA VAL A 56 -4.22 -7.74 -8.25
C VAL A 56 -5.18 -8.13 -9.37
N PRO A 57 -5.55 -9.42 -9.50
CA PRO A 57 -6.50 -9.85 -10.52
C PRO A 57 -7.85 -9.12 -10.41
N PRO A 58 -8.51 -8.80 -11.54
CA PRO A 58 -9.75 -8.03 -11.57
C PRO A 58 -10.90 -8.66 -10.76
N ASP A 59 -11.01 -9.98 -10.77
CA ASP A 59 -11.99 -10.74 -9.98
C ASP A 59 -11.76 -10.55 -8.47
N LYS A 60 -10.51 -10.57 -8.03
CA LYS A 60 -10.13 -10.35 -6.63
C LYS A 60 -10.40 -8.90 -6.21
N CYS A 61 -10.11 -7.92 -7.08
CA CYS A 61 -10.44 -6.51 -6.82
C CYS A 61 -11.94 -6.30 -6.60
N LYS A 62 -12.79 -7.01 -7.34
CA LYS A 62 -14.25 -6.93 -7.23
C LYS A 62 -14.80 -7.66 -6.00
N LYS A 63 -14.21 -8.80 -5.67
CA LYS A 63 -14.69 -9.71 -4.63
C LYS A 63 -14.29 -9.24 -3.22
N TYR A 64 -13.09 -8.72 -3.05
CA TYR A 64 -12.51 -8.44 -1.73
C TYR A 64 -12.32 -6.95 -1.46
N ASN A 65 -12.33 -6.59 -0.18
CA ASN A 65 -12.02 -5.24 0.30
C ASN A 65 -10.50 -5.05 0.40
N ILE A 66 -9.85 -4.75 -0.74
CA ILE A 66 -8.39 -4.62 -0.84
C ILE A 66 -8.00 -3.14 -0.90
N TYR A 67 -7.01 -2.77 -0.10
CA TYR A 67 -6.45 -1.43 -0.05
C TYR A 67 -4.93 -1.46 -0.22
N ASN A 68 -4.40 -0.46 -0.93
CA ASN A 68 -2.98 -0.31 -1.17
C ASN A 68 -2.50 1.06 -0.68
N GLY A 69 -1.27 1.08 -0.16
CA GLY A 69 -0.56 2.32 0.14
C GLY A 69 0.36 2.68 -1.02
N HIS A 70 0.18 3.86 -1.60
CA HIS A 70 1.01 4.36 -2.68
C HIS A 70 1.85 5.55 -2.19
N PRO A 71 3.20 5.47 -2.24
CA PRO A 71 4.09 6.54 -1.80
C PRO A 71 4.24 7.62 -2.89
N GLY A 72 3.16 8.28 -3.20
CA GLY A 72 3.05 9.35 -4.18
C GLY A 72 1.74 10.11 -4.00
N LEU A 73 1.78 11.42 -4.08
CA LEU A 73 0.61 12.30 -3.97
C LEU A 73 -0.15 12.33 -5.30
N ILE A 74 -0.71 11.18 -5.70
CA ILE A 74 -1.36 10.96 -7.01
C ILE A 74 -2.65 11.77 -7.19
N THR A 75 -3.23 12.28 -6.11
CA THR A 75 -4.36 13.22 -6.13
C THR A 75 -3.97 14.56 -6.75
N LYS A 76 -2.74 15.00 -6.49
CA LYS A 76 -2.20 16.27 -6.96
C LYS A 76 -1.30 16.12 -8.18
N TYR A 77 -0.56 15.02 -8.25
CA TYR A 77 0.42 14.70 -9.28
C TYR A 77 0.11 13.32 -9.88
N PRO A 78 -0.88 13.23 -10.80
CA PRO A 78 -1.31 11.95 -11.38
C PRO A 78 -0.20 11.18 -12.09
N GLU A 79 0.84 11.87 -12.53
CA GLU A 79 2.04 11.28 -13.13
C GLU A 79 2.83 10.39 -12.15
N LEU A 80 2.59 10.50 -10.85
CA LEU A 80 3.23 9.62 -9.84
C LEU A 80 2.58 8.25 -9.72
N LYS A 81 1.47 7.96 -10.42
CA LYS A 81 0.88 6.61 -10.48
C LYS A 81 1.86 5.60 -11.06
N GLY A 82 1.79 4.36 -10.57
CA GLY A 82 2.58 3.24 -11.07
C GLY A 82 3.98 3.15 -10.45
N LYS A 83 4.94 2.72 -11.25
CA LYS A 83 6.26 2.30 -10.80
C LYS A 83 7.17 3.47 -10.36
N ASP A 84 8.00 3.22 -9.33
CA ASP A 84 9.07 4.10 -8.84
C ASP A 84 8.59 5.54 -8.50
N PRO A 85 7.45 5.73 -7.78
CA PRO A 85 6.90 7.05 -7.50
C PRO A 85 7.84 7.92 -6.65
N GLN A 86 8.61 7.32 -5.75
CA GLN A 86 9.55 8.05 -4.89
C GLN A 86 10.67 8.72 -5.69
N GLN A 87 11.27 7.96 -6.63
CA GLN A 87 12.31 8.52 -7.51
C GLN A 87 11.74 9.63 -8.37
N ARG A 88 10.58 9.42 -8.97
CA ARG A 88 9.91 10.44 -9.80
C ARG A 88 9.49 11.68 -9.01
N ALA A 89 9.11 11.52 -7.75
CA ALA A 89 8.84 12.66 -6.86
C ALA A 89 10.11 13.48 -6.61
N TRP A 90 11.25 12.82 -6.40
CA TRP A 90 12.54 13.50 -6.27
C TRP A 90 12.97 14.19 -7.57
N ASP A 91 12.85 13.52 -8.71
CA ASP A 91 13.22 14.07 -10.02
C ASP A 91 12.43 15.35 -10.38
N ASN A 92 11.27 15.54 -9.75
CA ASN A 92 10.39 16.69 -9.92
C ASN A 92 10.27 17.57 -8.67
N ILE A 93 11.14 17.41 -7.68
CA ILE A 93 11.01 18.03 -6.35
C ILE A 93 10.90 19.55 -6.41
N ASP A 94 11.62 20.18 -7.33
CA ASP A 94 11.62 21.64 -7.52
C ASP A 94 10.30 22.18 -8.10
N ASN A 95 9.52 21.31 -8.74
CA ASN A 95 8.21 21.64 -9.31
C ASN A 95 7.06 21.34 -8.34
N TYR A 96 7.34 20.66 -7.23
CA TYR A 96 6.34 20.25 -6.26
C TYR A 96 6.43 21.08 -4.98
N ASN A 97 5.30 21.56 -4.49
CA ASN A 97 5.21 22.23 -3.19
C ASN A 97 5.05 21.26 -2.02
N GLU A 98 4.58 20.06 -2.33
CA GLU A 98 4.27 19.02 -1.36
C GLU A 98 4.62 17.65 -1.97
N VAL A 99 4.99 16.72 -1.14
CA VAL A 99 5.03 15.28 -1.44
C VAL A 99 4.19 14.54 -0.42
N GLY A 100 3.78 13.32 -0.71
CA GLY A 100 2.94 12.60 0.22
C GLY A 100 2.60 11.21 -0.27
N SER A 101 1.77 10.54 0.52
CA SER A 101 1.34 9.16 0.27
C SER A 101 -0.17 9.07 0.43
N VAL A 102 -0.76 8.13 -0.28
CA VAL A 102 -2.18 7.85 -0.22
C VAL A 102 -2.45 6.40 0.17
N VAL A 103 -3.59 6.15 0.79
CA VAL A 103 -4.22 4.82 0.88
C VAL A 103 -5.45 4.85 0.00
N HIS A 104 -5.54 3.92 -0.93
CA HIS A 104 -6.63 3.84 -1.90
C HIS A 104 -7.23 2.44 -2.00
N ARG A 105 -8.46 2.36 -2.46
CA ARG A 105 -9.10 1.11 -2.86
C ARG A 105 -8.36 0.52 -4.05
N VAL A 106 -8.10 -0.78 -4.03
CA VAL A 106 -7.54 -1.47 -5.19
C VAL A 106 -8.65 -1.79 -6.19
N VAL A 107 -8.45 -1.38 -7.43
CA VAL A 107 -9.31 -1.65 -8.58
C VAL A 107 -8.46 -2.22 -9.73
N GLU A 108 -9.11 -2.61 -10.82
CA GLU A 108 -8.45 -3.22 -11.97
C GLU A 108 -7.40 -2.29 -12.61
N GLU A 109 -7.69 -1.00 -12.68
CA GLU A 109 -6.74 0.00 -13.16
C GLU A 109 -5.76 0.39 -12.04
N VAL A 110 -4.46 0.41 -12.38
CA VAL A 110 -3.38 0.65 -11.40
C VAL A 110 -3.49 2.05 -10.79
N ASP A 111 -3.49 2.09 -9.46
CA ASP A 111 -3.56 3.31 -8.64
C ASP A 111 -4.71 4.26 -9.00
N ALA A 112 -5.81 3.72 -9.54
CA ALA A 112 -6.96 4.51 -9.99
C ALA A 112 -8.18 4.42 -9.05
N GLY A 113 -8.11 3.59 -8.01
CA GLY A 113 -9.21 3.45 -7.07
C GLY A 113 -9.43 4.67 -6.20
N GLU A 114 -10.56 4.69 -5.53
CA GLU A 114 -10.92 5.76 -4.60
C GLU A 114 -9.83 5.98 -3.54
N ILE A 115 -9.41 7.23 -3.38
CA ILE A 115 -8.48 7.63 -2.32
C ILE A 115 -9.26 7.75 -1.01
N ILE A 116 -8.86 6.95 -0.03
CA ILE A 116 -9.52 6.90 1.28
C ILE A 116 -8.79 7.79 2.28
N CYS A 117 -7.47 7.82 2.21
CA CYS A 117 -6.66 8.60 3.13
C CYS A 117 -5.45 9.19 2.39
N GLU A 118 -5.11 10.42 2.71
CA GLU A 118 -3.97 11.14 2.14
C GLU A 118 -3.20 11.84 3.25
N GLU A 119 -1.88 11.76 3.17
CA GLU A 119 -0.95 12.52 4.02
C GLU A 119 0.12 13.17 3.17
N LYS A 120 0.48 14.39 3.54
CA LYS A 120 1.42 15.22 2.78
C LYS A 120 2.33 16.07 3.66
N ILE A 121 3.47 16.43 3.11
CA ILE A 121 4.48 17.27 3.73
C ILE A 121 5.04 18.24 2.69
N SER A 122 5.42 19.45 3.14
CA SER A 122 6.04 20.45 2.28
C SER A 122 7.42 20.00 1.78
N THR A 123 7.71 20.28 0.50
CA THR A 123 9.02 20.00 -0.10
C THR A 123 10.12 20.95 0.35
N LYS A 124 9.77 22.08 1.00
CA LYS A 124 10.70 23.15 1.39
C LYS A 124 11.96 22.69 2.13
N TYR A 125 11.88 21.58 2.84
CA TYR A 125 12.97 21.06 3.67
C TYR A 125 13.52 19.73 3.17
N ILE A 126 13.15 19.32 1.96
CA ILE A 126 13.59 18.06 1.35
C ILE A 126 14.74 18.38 0.40
N GLY A 127 15.95 18.12 0.85
CA GLY A 127 17.18 18.47 0.11
C GLY A 127 17.93 17.28 -0.52
N SER A 128 17.37 16.06 -0.47
CA SER A 128 18.01 14.87 -1.03
C SER A 128 16.99 13.79 -1.37
N LEU A 129 17.41 12.84 -2.20
CA LEU A 129 16.63 11.64 -2.51
C LEU A 129 16.28 10.85 -1.23
N ASP A 130 17.24 10.66 -0.34
CA ASP A 130 17.01 9.94 0.92
C ASP A 130 15.98 10.65 1.80
N ALA A 131 16.04 11.98 1.89
CA ALA A 131 15.03 12.76 2.61
C ALA A 131 13.64 12.65 1.96
N THR A 132 13.57 12.52 0.63
CA THR A 132 12.30 12.25 -0.07
C THR A 132 11.73 10.89 0.30
N TYR A 133 12.57 9.84 0.30
CA TYR A 133 12.14 8.50 0.74
C TYR A 133 11.65 8.51 2.20
N ASP A 134 12.35 9.20 3.09
CA ASP A 134 11.96 9.31 4.50
C ASP A 134 10.63 10.08 4.68
N ALA A 135 10.44 11.16 3.94
CA ALA A 135 9.20 11.92 3.95
C ALA A 135 8.01 11.07 3.46
N LEU A 136 8.20 10.35 2.35
CA LEU A 136 7.16 9.48 1.79
C LEU A 136 6.87 8.26 2.67
N ARG A 137 7.88 7.71 3.34
CA ARG A 137 7.70 6.64 4.33
C ARG A 137 6.89 7.14 5.53
N THR A 138 7.21 8.33 6.03
CA THR A 138 6.51 8.94 7.18
C THR A 138 5.05 9.23 6.83
N THR A 139 4.79 9.85 5.68
CA THR A 139 3.42 10.13 5.23
C THR A 139 2.64 8.84 4.96
N SER A 140 3.28 7.80 4.40
CA SER A 140 2.66 6.50 4.19
C SER A 140 2.25 5.84 5.52
N PHE A 141 3.14 5.85 6.51
CA PHE A 141 2.84 5.34 7.85
C PHE A 141 1.65 6.07 8.48
N THR A 142 1.64 7.41 8.41
CA THR A 142 0.56 8.23 8.97
C THR A 142 -0.77 7.98 8.27
N ALA A 143 -0.76 7.88 6.94
CA ALA A 143 -1.95 7.57 6.16
C ALA A 143 -2.54 6.19 6.52
N TRP A 144 -1.70 5.17 6.62
CA TRP A 144 -2.12 3.84 7.07
C TRP A 144 -2.66 3.85 8.51
N TYR A 145 -1.98 4.54 9.43
CA TYR A 145 -2.42 4.63 10.82
C TYR A 145 -3.81 5.26 10.93
N ARG A 146 -4.05 6.38 10.23
CA ARG A 146 -5.36 7.03 10.21
C ARG A 146 -6.44 6.14 9.61
N PHE A 147 -6.17 5.54 8.45
CA PHE A 147 -7.08 4.62 7.78
C PHE A 147 -7.48 3.46 8.68
N LEU A 148 -6.52 2.78 9.28
CA LEU A 148 -6.78 1.62 10.15
C LEU A 148 -7.51 2.05 11.44
N LYS A 149 -7.14 3.17 12.03
CA LYS A 149 -7.83 3.71 13.21
C LYS A 149 -9.30 3.97 12.94
N GLU A 150 -9.64 4.60 11.83
CA GLU A 150 -11.02 4.90 11.44
C GLU A 150 -11.84 3.64 11.15
N ARG A 151 -11.21 2.59 10.61
CA ARG A 151 -11.89 1.35 10.22
C ARG A 151 -12.02 0.32 11.33
N LEU A 152 -11.13 0.29 12.29
CA LEU A 152 -11.09 -0.71 13.36
C LEU A 152 -11.71 -0.23 14.67
N TYR A 153 -11.82 1.08 14.88
CA TYR A 153 -12.27 1.66 16.16
C TYR A 153 -13.51 2.55 16.07
N ASN A 154 -14.08 2.72 14.88
CA ASN A 154 -15.38 3.35 14.61
C ASN A 154 -16.34 2.32 14.01
#